data_1e32d2ad8e07b08851c8bb40c084a9b6
#
_entry.id   1e32d2ad8e07b08851c8bb40c084a9b6
#
_cell.length_a   1.000
_cell.length_b   1.000
_cell.length_c   1.000
_cell.angle_alpha   90.00
_cell.angle_beta   90.00
_cell.angle_gamma   90.00
#
_symmetry.space_group_name_H-M   'P 1'
#
loop_
_entity.id
_entity.type
_entity.pdbx_description
1 polymer ?
#
loop_
_entity_poly.entity_id
_entity_poly.type
_entity_poly.pdbx_seq_one_letter_code
_entity_poly.pdbx_strand_id
1 'polypeptide(L)'
;MTVVCLGILAGIFWGDFFLKNYIESHVDERDERAICKGKFLIRKHHNKGMMLNAGQNRRRLVAVFSLAFTLILTVVFIVSLGRRGNNLLRLGLALLLGGAFSNTYDRLHRGYVVDYVSFPVKRQAFRKIVFNCSDFCIIIGALLSALGML
;
A
#
# COMPACT_ATOMS: atom_id res chain seq x y z
N MET A 1 5.29 -22.07 -7.21
CA MET A 1 5.64 -20.77 -6.62
C MET A 1 5.08 -19.56 -7.39
N THR A 2 5.23 -19.50 -8.71
CA THR A 2 4.71 -18.39 -9.54
C THR A 2 3.22 -18.15 -9.33
N VAL A 3 2.39 -19.19 -9.40
CA VAL A 3 0.92 -19.08 -9.17
C VAL A 3 0.61 -18.51 -7.79
N VAL A 4 1.35 -18.94 -6.76
CA VAL A 4 1.19 -18.43 -5.38
C VAL A 4 1.51 -16.93 -5.32
N CYS A 5 2.62 -16.51 -5.93
CA CYS A 5 3.01 -15.08 -5.95
C CYS A 5 1.97 -14.22 -6.69
N LEU A 6 1.47 -14.69 -7.83
CA LEU A 6 0.40 -14.01 -8.57
C LEU A 6 -0.92 -13.96 -7.78
N GLY A 7 -1.25 -15.04 -7.08
CA GLY A 7 -2.41 -15.08 -6.19
C GLY A 7 -2.30 -14.09 -5.01
N ILE A 8 -1.11 -13.98 -4.39
CA ILE A 8 -0.84 -13.00 -3.33
C ILE A 8 -0.98 -11.57 -3.87
N LEU A 9 -0.34 -11.27 -5.00
CA LEU A 9 -0.41 -9.96 -5.64
C LEU A 9 -1.86 -9.56 -5.93
N ALA A 10 -2.61 -10.44 -6.58
CA ALA A 10 -4.02 -10.20 -6.92
C ALA A 10 -4.88 -10.07 -5.66
N GLY A 11 -4.66 -10.92 -4.66
CA GLY A 11 -5.40 -10.89 -3.40
C GLY A 11 -5.20 -9.59 -2.63
N ILE A 12 -3.97 -9.06 -2.59
CA ILE A 12 -3.67 -7.77 -1.95
C ILE A 12 -4.34 -6.64 -2.73
N PHE A 13 -4.17 -6.59 -4.05
CA PHE A 13 -4.77 -5.55 -4.88
C PHE A 13 -6.28 -5.50 -4.70
N TRP A 14 -6.98 -6.62 -4.91
CA TRP A 14 -8.44 -6.67 -4.83
C TRP A 14 -8.95 -6.50 -3.40
N GLY A 15 -8.27 -7.11 -2.41
CA GLY A 15 -8.64 -6.97 -0.99
C GLY A 15 -8.58 -5.52 -0.53
N ASP A 16 -7.48 -4.82 -0.81
CA ASP A 16 -7.34 -3.41 -0.44
C ASP A 16 -8.26 -2.51 -1.27
N PHE A 17 -8.47 -2.82 -2.57
CA PHE A 17 -9.42 -2.11 -3.43
C PHE A 17 -10.85 -2.15 -2.88
N PHE A 18 -11.36 -3.33 -2.51
CA PHE A 18 -12.70 -3.45 -1.94
C PHE A 18 -12.81 -2.78 -0.58
N LEU A 19 -11.77 -2.91 0.26
CA LEU A 19 -11.75 -2.26 1.57
C LEU A 19 -11.74 -0.73 1.45
N LYS A 20 -10.93 -0.17 0.55
CA LYS A 20 -10.91 1.27 0.27
C LYS A 20 -12.26 1.78 -0.24
N ASN A 21 -12.93 1.03 -1.13
CA ASN A 21 -14.27 1.37 -1.60
C ASN A 21 -15.29 1.34 -0.45
N TYR A 22 -15.20 0.35 0.43
CA TYR A 22 -16.06 0.26 1.61
C TYR A 22 -15.86 1.47 2.54
N ILE A 23 -14.60 1.80 2.86
CA ILE A 23 -14.27 2.98 3.68
C ILE A 23 -14.78 4.27 3.03
N GLU A 24 -14.58 4.42 1.72
CA GLU A 24 -15.01 5.61 0.99
C GLU A 24 -16.51 5.83 1.08
N SER A 25 -17.31 4.76 1.04
CA SER A 25 -18.77 4.82 1.01
C SER A 25 -19.43 4.78 2.39
N HIS A 26 -18.78 4.29 3.46
CA HIS A 26 -19.41 4.03 4.76
C HIS A 26 -18.77 4.77 5.95
N VAL A 27 -17.63 5.44 5.74
CA VAL A 27 -16.94 6.16 6.82
C VAL A 27 -16.88 7.65 6.45
N ASP A 28 -17.34 8.51 7.34
CA ASP A 28 -17.20 9.96 7.15
C ASP A 28 -15.79 10.44 7.54
N GLU A 29 -15.32 11.53 6.94
CA GLU A 29 -13.98 12.10 7.23
C GLU A 29 -13.82 12.54 8.70
N ARG A 30 -14.93 12.78 9.39
CA ARG A 30 -14.96 13.21 10.80
C ARG A 30 -15.10 12.05 11.77
N ASP A 31 -15.39 10.85 11.27
CA ASP A 31 -15.59 9.67 12.10
C ASP A 31 -14.26 9.06 12.49
N GLU A 32 -14.11 8.77 13.79
CA GLU A 32 -13.03 7.93 14.31
C GLU A 32 -13.68 6.76 15.09
N ARG A 33 -13.39 5.53 14.68
CA ARG A 33 -13.89 4.31 15.35
C ARG A 33 -12.74 3.50 15.89
N ALA A 34 -12.71 3.32 17.20
CA ALA A 34 -11.71 2.46 17.85
C ALA A 34 -12.04 0.98 17.63
N ILE A 35 -11.06 0.22 17.17
CA ILE A 35 -11.15 -1.24 17.01
C ILE A 35 -10.06 -1.96 17.80
N CYS A 36 -10.19 -3.28 17.97
CA CYS A 36 -9.21 -4.11 18.70
C CYS A 36 -8.89 -3.56 20.11
N LYS A 37 -9.92 -3.24 20.91
CA LYS A 37 -9.77 -2.67 22.26
C LYS A 37 -9.01 -1.34 22.26
N GLY A 38 -9.19 -0.51 21.24
CA GLY A 38 -8.56 0.80 21.13
C GLY A 38 -7.11 0.79 20.62
N LYS A 39 -6.60 -0.34 20.15
CA LYS A 39 -5.24 -0.42 19.58
C LYS A 39 -5.11 0.23 18.20
N PHE A 40 -6.22 0.29 17.45
CA PHE A 40 -6.28 0.92 16.13
C PHE A 40 -7.50 1.84 16.06
N LEU A 41 -7.38 2.88 15.24
CA LEU A 41 -8.47 3.78 14.90
C LEU A 41 -8.76 3.66 13.41
N ILE A 42 -10.01 3.42 13.05
CA ILE A 42 -10.50 3.49 11.68
C ILE A 42 -11.01 4.91 11.44
N ARG A 43 -10.49 5.55 10.41
CA ARG A 43 -10.91 6.88 9.94
C ARG A 43 -10.61 7.03 8.46
N LYS A 44 -11.35 7.85 7.76
CA LYS A 44 -11.11 8.13 6.34
C LYS A 44 -10.14 9.30 6.18
N HIS A 45 -9.09 9.11 5.38
CA HIS A 45 -8.15 10.16 5.03
C HIS A 45 -7.77 10.08 3.54
N HIS A 46 -7.86 11.20 2.84
CA HIS A 46 -7.47 11.32 1.43
C HIS A 46 -6.02 11.82 1.33
N ASN A 47 -5.11 10.89 1.10
CA ASN A 47 -3.68 11.18 0.93
C ASN A 47 -3.39 11.63 -0.51
N LYS A 48 -3.20 12.93 -0.71
CA LYS A 48 -2.96 13.55 -2.02
C LYS A 48 -1.49 13.58 -2.43
N GLY A 49 -0.61 13.15 -1.54
CA GLY A 49 0.84 13.11 -1.76
C GLY A 49 1.43 11.71 -1.69
N MET A 50 2.73 11.66 -1.41
CA MET A 50 3.42 10.47 -0.94
C MET A 50 3.23 10.32 0.57
N MET A 51 4.16 9.62 1.24
CA MET A 51 4.18 9.50 2.70
C MET A 51 4.08 10.89 3.36
N LEU A 52 3.22 11.02 4.36
CA LEU A 52 2.96 12.27 5.09
C LEU A 52 2.47 13.44 4.20
N ASN A 53 1.73 13.15 3.15
CA ASN A 53 1.24 14.14 2.18
C ASN A 53 2.37 14.93 1.45
N ALA A 54 3.61 14.42 1.44
CA ALA A 54 4.69 15.06 0.70
C ALA A 54 4.33 15.16 -0.79
N GLY A 55 4.49 16.35 -1.38
CA GLY A 55 4.17 16.58 -2.80
C GLY A 55 2.67 16.76 -3.11
N GLN A 56 1.80 16.95 -2.11
CA GLN A 56 0.33 17.10 -2.30
C GLN A 56 -0.07 18.18 -3.31
N ASN A 57 0.75 19.22 -3.50
CA ASN A 57 0.51 20.29 -4.48
C ASN A 57 0.87 19.85 -5.92
N ARG A 58 1.51 18.70 -6.09
CA ARG A 58 1.96 18.16 -7.38
C ARG A 58 1.42 16.73 -7.61
N ARG A 59 0.12 16.52 -7.39
CA ARG A 59 -0.54 15.21 -7.44
C ARG A 59 -0.24 14.42 -8.71
N ARG A 60 -0.22 15.10 -9.89
CA ARG A 60 0.10 14.44 -11.18
C ARG A 60 1.52 13.89 -11.19
N LEU A 61 2.50 14.63 -10.67
CA LEU A 61 3.87 14.13 -10.56
C LEU A 61 3.96 12.93 -9.62
N VAL A 62 3.27 12.98 -8.47
CA VAL A 62 3.21 11.85 -7.52
C VAL A 62 2.61 10.62 -8.19
N ALA A 63 1.54 10.77 -8.98
CA ALA A 63 0.92 9.66 -9.72
C ALA A 63 1.87 9.08 -10.78
N VAL A 64 2.57 9.94 -11.55
CA VAL A 64 3.55 9.52 -12.55
C VAL A 64 4.72 8.78 -11.90
N PHE A 65 5.27 9.28 -10.80
CA PHE A 65 6.33 8.60 -10.05
C PHE A 65 5.86 7.26 -9.49
N SER A 66 4.64 7.19 -8.95
CA SER A 66 4.07 5.93 -8.46
C SER A 66 3.94 4.91 -9.59
N LEU A 67 3.45 5.35 -10.76
CA LEU A 67 3.33 4.49 -11.94
C LEU A 67 4.70 4.00 -12.42
N ALA A 68 5.66 4.89 -12.60
CA ALA A 68 7.01 4.54 -13.03
C ALA A 68 7.67 3.54 -12.08
N PHE A 69 7.57 3.78 -10.76
CA PHE A 69 8.10 2.88 -9.75
C PHE A 69 7.41 1.50 -9.78
N THR A 70 6.08 1.47 -9.92
CA THR A 70 5.32 0.21 -10.02
C THR A 70 5.70 -0.57 -11.27
N LEU A 71 5.93 0.10 -12.41
CA LEU A 71 6.39 -0.55 -13.65
C LEU A 71 7.79 -1.14 -13.49
N ILE A 72 8.73 -0.41 -12.88
CA ILE A 72 10.08 -0.93 -12.59
C ILE A 72 10.00 -2.17 -11.70
N LEU A 73 9.21 -2.11 -10.63
CA LEU A 73 8.99 -3.27 -9.74
C LEU A 73 8.38 -4.45 -10.48
N THR A 74 7.47 -4.20 -11.42
CA THR A 74 6.85 -5.24 -12.26
C THR A 74 7.92 -5.96 -13.09
N VAL A 75 8.82 -5.21 -13.73
CA VAL A 75 9.93 -5.79 -14.49
C VAL A 75 10.84 -6.63 -13.58
N VAL A 76 11.22 -6.10 -12.41
CA VAL A 76 12.04 -6.81 -11.43
C VAL A 76 11.36 -8.10 -10.97
N PHE A 77 10.05 -8.05 -10.71
CA PHE A 77 9.26 -9.22 -10.33
C PHE A 77 9.25 -10.29 -11.43
N ILE A 78 8.96 -9.90 -12.68
CA ILE A 78 8.96 -10.82 -13.83
C ILE A 78 10.33 -11.49 -13.99
N VAL A 79 11.41 -10.71 -13.94
CA VAL A 79 12.78 -11.24 -14.02
C VAL A 79 13.07 -12.22 -12.87
N SER A 80 12.58 -11.92 -11.66
CA SER A 80 12.75 -12.79 -10.49
C SER A 80 12.05 -14.15 -10.66
N LEU A 81 10.91 -14.19 -11.36
CA LEU A 81 10.19 -15.43 -11.63
C LEU A 81 10.96 -16.39 -12.53
N GLY A 82 11.77 -15.86 -13.45
CA GLY A 82 12.63 -16.66 -14.34
C GLY A 82 13.90 -17.21 -13.68
N ARG A 83 14.32 -16.69 -12.54
CA ARG A 83 15.54 -17.14 -11.83
C ARG A 83 15.20 -18.29 -10.88
N ARG A 84 16.01 -19.35 -10.78
CA ARG A 84 15.78 -20.46 -9.84
C ARG A 84 16.21 -20.07 -8.42
N GLY A 85 15.47 -20.53 -7.42
CA GLY A 85 15.99 -20.66 -6.04
C GLY A 85 15.60 -19.58 -5.02
N ASN A 86 15.11 -18.40 -5.40
CA ASN A 86 14.85 -17.33 -4.39
C ASN A 86 13.35 -17.09 -4.13
N ASN A 87 12.75 -17.96 -3.33
CA ASN A 87 11.34 -17.86 -3.01
C ASN A 87 11.03 -16.68 -2.07
N LEU A 88 11.95 -16.32 -1.17
CA LEU A 88 11.77 -15.19 -0.24
C LEU A 88 11.70 -13.87 -1.00
N LEU A 89 12.62 -13.64 -1.95
CA LEU A 89 12.60 -12.47 -2.82
C LEU A 89 11.31 -12.37 -3.61
N ARG A 90 10.83 -13.48 -4.19
CA ARG A 90 9.58 -13.50 -4.98
C ARG A 90 8.35 -13.17 -4.14
N LEU A 91 8.26 -13.73 -2.92
CA LEU A 91 7.19 -13.43 -1.98
C LEU A 91 7.23 -11.97 -1.57
N GLY A 92 8.40 -11.45 -1.23
CA GLY A 92 8.59 -10.04 -0.91
C GLY A 92 8.16 -9.12 -2.04
N LEU A 93 8.61 -9.40 -3.27
CA LEU A 93 8.22 -8.63 -4.45
C LEU A 93 6.72 -8.73 -4.77
N ALA A 94 6.08 -9.89 -4.55
CA ALA A 94 4.64 -10.05 -4.75
C ALA A 94 3.83 -9.20 -3.77
N LEU A 95 4.22 -9.16 -2.48
CA LEU A 95 3.61 -8.31 -1.47
C LEU A 95 3.78 -6.82 -1.81
N LEU A 96 5.02 -6.42 -2.09
CA LEU A 96 5.38 -5.05 -2.42
C LEU A 96 4.63 -4.56 -3.66
N LEU A 97 4.60 -5.38 -4.70
CA LEU A 97 3.97 -5.04 -5.98
C LEU A 97 2.44 -4.99 -5.87
N GLY A 98 1.82 -5.90 -5.13
CA GLY A 98 0.37 -5.89 -4.88
C GLY A 98 -0.07 -4.59 -4.20
N GLY A 99 0.65 -4.15 -3.16
CA GLY A 99 0.42 -2.87 -2.50
C GLY A 99 0.72 -1.66 -3.38
N ALA A 100 1.81 -1.70 -4.16
CA ALA A 100 2.17 -0.64 -5.09
C ALA A 100 1.10 -0.46 -6.18
N PHE A 101 0.54 -1.54 -6.74
CA PHE A 101 -0.55 -1.48 -7.71
C PHE A 101 -1.80 -0.82 -7.12
N SER A 102 -2.23 -1.23 -5.90
CA SER A 102 -3.40 -0.64 -5.26
C SER A 102 -3.24 0.87 -5.05
N ASN A 103 -2.11 1.30 -4.48
CA ASN A 103 -1.85 2.72 -4.22
C ASN A 103 -1.64 3.53 -5.52
N THR A 104 -1.09 2.93 -6.57
CA THR A 104 -0.94 3.56 -7.88
C THR A 104 -2.28 3.70 -8.60
N TYR A 105 -3.13 2.68 -8.55
CA TYR A 105 -4.49 2.72 -9.08
C TYR A 105 -5.27 3.89 -8.47
N ASP A 106 -5.26 4.03 -7.15
CA ASP A 106 -5.94 5.12 -6.44
C ASP A 106 -5.45 6.50 -6.93
N ARG A 107 -4.13 6.69 -7.06
CA ARG A 107 -3.55 7.96 -7.54
C ARG A 107 -3.94 8.29 -8.97
N LEU A 108 -4.00 7.29 -9.84
CA LEU A 108 -4.36 7.47 -11.25
C LEU A 108 -5.86 7.70 -11.43
N HIS A 109 -6.69 6.98 -10.68
CA HIS A 109 -8.14 6.98 -10.86
C HIS A 109 -8.85 8.03 -9.99
N ARG A 110 -8.47 8.15 -8.70
CA ARG A 110 -9.10 9.06 -7.73
C ARG A 110 -8.33 10.37 -7.55
N GLY A 111 -7.04 10.40 -7.90
CA GLY A 111 -6.14 11.53 -7.63
C GLY A 111 -5.63 11.61 -6.19
N TYR A 112 -5.96 10.61 -5.35
CA TYR A 112 -5.52 10.45 -3.96
C TYR A 112 -5.54 8.97 -3.58
N VAL A 113 -4.84 8.60 -2.50
CA VAL A 113 -4.94 7.27 -1.89
C VAL A 113 -5.90 7.34 -0.70
N VAL A 114 -6.74 6.32 -0.56
CA VAL A 114 -7.62 6.18 0.61
C VAL A 114 -6.85 5.49 1.72
N ASP A 115 -6.54 6.24 2.78
CA ASP A 115 -5.90 5.73 4.00
C ASP A 115 -6.95 5.62 5.10
N TYR A 116 -6.89 4.56 5.95
CA TYR A 116 -8.00 4.28 6.87
C TYR A 116 -7.59 3.70 8.22
N VAL A 117 -6.33 3.35 8.45
CA VAL A 117 -5.83 2.82 9.73
C VAL A 117 -4.85 3.78 10.37
N SER A 118 -5.10 4.18 11.60
CA SER A 118 -4.14 4.95 12.41
C SER A 118 -3.97 4.37 13.80
N PHE A 119 -2.89 4.79 14.45
CA PHE A 119 -2.54 4.32 15.79
C PHE A 119 -2.84 5.40 16.83
N PRO A 120 -3.44 5.05 18.00
CA PRO A 120 -3.72 5.99 19.09
C PRO A 120 -2.45 6.32 19.87
N VAL A 121 -1.49 6.99 19.24
CA VAL A 121 -0.22 7.36 19.86
C VAL A 121 -0.30 8.73 20.54
N LYS A 122 0.41 8.91 21.66
CA LYS A 122 0.41 10.15 22.45
C LYS A 122 1.00 11.35 21.71
N ARG A 123 1.98 11.12 20.81
CA ARG A 123 2.61 12.21 20.02
C ARG A 123 1.71 12.61 18.86
N GLN A 124 1.24 13.85 18.85
CA GLN A 124 0.34 14.40 17.82
C GLN A 124 0.86 14.24 16.38
N ALA A 125 2.17 14.33 16.16
CA ALA A 125 2.77 14.15 14.83
C ALA A 125 2.50 12.76 14.25
N PHE A 126 2.60 11.70 15.05
CA PHE A 126 2.35 10.33 14.63
C PHE A 126 0.85 9.98 14.57
N ARG A 127 0.01 10.64 15.40
CA ARG A 127 -1.44 10.46 15.37
C ARG A 127 -2.06 10.90 14.04
N LYS A 128 -1.40 11.80 13.32
CA LYS A 128 -1.85 12.29 12.01
C LYS A 128 -1.56 11.31 10.86
N ILE A 129 -0.69 10.32 11.08
CA ILE A 129 -0.34 9.35 10.05
C ILE A 129 -1.46 8.32 9.98
N VAL A 130 -2.01 8.17 8.78
CA VAL A 130 -3.00 7.15 8.45
C VAL A 130 -2.41 6.26 7.39
N PHE A 131 -2.61 4.97 7.53
CA PHE A 131 -2.12 3.92 6.64
C PHE A 131 -3.29 3.19 6.00
N ASN A 132 -2.99 2.41 4.97
CA ASN A 132 -3.89 1.40 4.41
C ASN A 132 -3.21 0.02 4.41
N CYS A 133 -3.93 -1.04 4.04
CA CYS A 133 -3.40 -2.40 3.99
C CYS A 133 -2.21 -2.51 3.01
N SER A 134 -2.29 -1.81 1.88
CA SER A 134 -1.21 -1.79 0.88
C SER A 134 0.10 -1.23 1.42
N ASP A 135 0.06 -0.23 2.33
CA ASP A 135 1.27 0.33 2.92
C ASP A 135 2.02 -0.71 3.77
N PHE A 136 1.30 -1.52 4.55
CA PHE A 136 1.90 -2.62 5.31
C PHE A 136 2.48 -3.69 4.38
N CYS A 137 1.77 -4.04 3.31
CA CYS A 137 2.26 -4.99 2.31
C CYS A 137 3.53 -4.47 1.61
N ILE A 138 3.61 -3.17 1.30
CA ILE A 138 4.80 -2.54 0.73
C ILE A 138 5.97 -2.63 1.70
N ILE A 139 5.78 -2.27 2.97
CA ILE A 139 6.83 -2.29 3.99
C ILE A 139 7.35 -3.72 4.21
N ILE A 140 6.44 -4.67 4.46
CA ILE A 140 6.80 -6.08 4.69
C ILE A 140 7.45 -6.66 3.44
N GLY A 141 6.88 -6.38 2.26
CA GLY A 141 7.41 -6.85 0.98
C GLY A 141 8.81 -6.33 0.69
N ALA A 142 9.08 -5.05 0.99
CA ALA A 142 10.41 -4.47 0.85
C ALA A 142 11.44 -5.13 1.78
N LEU A 143 11.07 -5.37 3.05
CA LEU A 143 11.93 -6.06 4.03
C LEU A 143 12.25 -7.49 3.59
N LEU A 144 11.23 -8.27 3.19
CA LEU A 144 11.43 -9.65 2.70
C LEU A 144 12.25 -9.69 1.42
N SER A 145 12.06 -8.73 0.51
CA SER A 145 12.85 -8.62 -0.71
C SER A 145 14.31 -8.34 -0.40
N ALA A 146 14.59 -7.42 0.53
CA ALA A 146 15.96 -7.11 0.96
C ALA A 146 16.63 -8.33 1.61
N LEU A 147 15.94 -9.04 2.51
CA LEU A 147 16.44 -10.27 3.13
C LEU A 147 16.67 -11.39 2.10
N GLY A 148 15.84 -11.45 1.06
CA GLY A 148 16.01 -12.41 -0.02
C GLY A 148 17.18 -12.09 -0.97
N MET A 149 17.77 -10.93 -0.89
CA MET A 149 18.95 -10.54 -1.67
C MET A 149 20.29 -10.85 -0.95
N LEU A 150 20.24 -11.10 0.36
CA LEU A 150 21.40 -11.50 1.17
C LEU A 150 21.71 -12.97 1.01
#